data_9c73d79fc564f8c202db6eda0b6c8eda
#
_entry.id   9c73d79fc564f8c202db6eda0b6c8eda
#
_cell.length_a   1.000
_cell.length_b   1.000
_cell.length_c   1.000
_cell.angle_alpha   90.00
_cell.angle_beta   90.00
_cell.angle_gamma   90.00
#
_symmetry.space_group_name_H-M   'P 1'
#
loop_
_entity.id
_entity.type
_entity.pdbx_description
1 polymer ?
#
loop_
_entity_poly.entity_id
_entity_poly.type
_entity_poly.pdbx_seq_one_letter_code
_entity_poly.pdbx_strand_id
1 'polypeptide(L)'
;MKIQITGRGIELTEAIKDYATRKTESLNKFYNGRVIRAEIILGINSRHHSKGNMFFAECKLQVLGKDLFAAKNEETLYKAIDLIRDYLEAELKKYKLKQRVTEKEKKVRRQAKEYEIEL
;
A
#
# COMPACT_ATOMS: atom_id res chain seq x y z
N MET A 1 -7.75 -2.13 -10.70
CA MET A 1 -7.55 -1.33 -9.45
C MET A 1 -8.27 -0.02 -9.54
N LYS A 2 -9.00 0.34 -8.50
CA LYS A 2 -9.67 1.62 -8.40
C LYS A 2 -8.86 2.57 -7.50
N ILE A 3 -8.52 3.75 -7.99
CA ILE A 3 -7.75 4.76 -7.25
C ILE A 3 -8.63 5.97 -6.98
N GLN A 4 -8.69 6.38 -5.71
CA GLN A 4 -9.38 7.59 -5.29
C GLN A 4 -8.38 8.49 -4.57
N ILE A 5 -8.28 9.74 -5.00
CA ILE A 5 -7.36 10.72 -4.41
C ILE A 5 -8.16 11.90 -3.89
N THR A 6 -7.98 12.24 -2.62
CA THR A 6 -8.68 13.33 -1.95
C THR A 6 -7.67 14.31 -1.39
N GLY A 7 -7.93 15.60 -1.58
CA GLY A 7 -7.15 16.68 -0.96
C GLY A 7 -7.80 17.14 0.34
N ARG A 8 -6.99 17.39 1.35
CA ARG A 8 -7.45 17.91 2.63
C ARG A 8 -6.69 19.20 2.98
N GLY A 9 -7.36 20.32 2.90
CA GLY A 9 -6.79 21.64 3.14
C GLY A 9 -5.87 22.15 2.04
N ILE A 10 -5.82 21.46 0.90
CA ILE A 10 -5.05 21.87 -0.28
C ILE A 10 -5.83 21.59 -1.56
N GLU A 11 -5.52 22.32 -2.62
CA GLU A 11 -5.97 21.99 -3.97
C GLU A 11 -5.00 20.98 -4.59
N LEU A 12 -5.55 19.92 -5.16
CA LEU A 12 -4.74 18.91 -5.87
C LEU A 12 -4.47 19.37 -7.30
N THR A 13 -3.22 19.56 -7.64
CA THR A 13 -2.81 19.84 -9.03
C THR A 13 -2.82 18.54 -9.84
N GLU A 14 -2.92 18.67 -11.17
CA GLU A 14 -2.84 17.51 -12.06
C GLU A 14 -1.50 16.79 -11.91
N ALA A 15 -0.40 17.53 -11.72
CA ALA A 15 0.92 16.95 -11.52
C ALA A 15 0.99 16.05 -10.27
N ILE A 16 0.39 16.49 -9.16
CA ILE A 16 0.35 15.71 -7.92
C ILE A 16 -0.54 14.47 -8.08
N LYS A 17 -1.71 14.63 -8.69
CA LYS A 17 -2.61 13.51 -8.97
C LYS A 17 -1.93 12.46 -9.85
N ASP A 18 -1.26 12.88 -10.90
CA ASP A 18 -0.53 11.98 -11.81
C ASP A 18 0.60 11.26 -11.09
N TYR A 19 1.34 11.98 -10.25
CA TYR A 19 2.43 11.40 -9.48
C TYR A 19 1.93 10.34 -8.52
N ALA A 20 0.89 10.65 -7.73
CA ALA A 20 0.29 9.70 -6.80
C ALA A 20 -0.28 8.48 -7.53
N THR A 21 -0.94 8.70 -8.67
CA THR A 21 -1.50 7.62 -9.48
C THR A 21 -0.42 6.69 -9.99
N ARG A 22 0.67 7.23 -10.55
CA ARG A 22 1.78 6.42 -11.06
C ARG A 22 2.45 5.60 -9.96
N LYS A 23 2.66 6.19 -8.78
CA LYS A 23 3.25 5.48 -7.64
C LYS A 23 2.34 4.35 -7.16
N THR A 24 1.03 4.59 -7.14
CA THR A 24 0.06 3.56 -6.75
C THR A 24 -0.04 2.44 -7.79
N GLU A 25 -0.02 2.79 -9.07
CA GLU A 25 0.01 1.80 -10.15
C GLU A 25 1.26 0.91 -10.07
N SER A 26 2.40 1.47 -9.66
CA SER A 26 3.62 0.69 -9.46
C SER A 26 3.46 -0.35 -8.35
N LEU A 27 2.68 -0.05 -7.30
CA LEU A 27 2.35 -1.03 -6.26
C LEU A 27 1.49 -2.15 -6.80
N ASN A 28 0.50 -1.83 -7.63
CA ASN A 28 -0.36 -2.83 -8.25
C ASN A 28 0.45 -3.75 -9.16
N LYS A 29 1.36 -3.20 -9.95
CA LYS A 29 2.28 -3.97 -10.79
C LYS A 29 3.19 -4.87 -9.96
N PHE A 30 3.74 -4.34 -8.87
CA PHE A 30 4.55 -5.11 -7.92
C PHE A 30 3.77 -6.29 -7.35
N TYR A 31 2.49 -6.11 -7.05
CA TYR A 31 1.61 -7.14 -6.48
C TYR A 31 0.85 -7.95 -7.56
N ASN A 32 1.37 -8.00 -8.77
CA ASN A 32 0.83 -8.80 -9.89
C ASN A 32 -0.61 -8.45 -10.28
N GLY A 33 -0.99 -7.17 -10.20
CA GLY A 33 -2.34 -6.71 -10.54
C GLY A 33 -3.42 -7.07 -9.53
N ARG A 34 -3.05 -7.44 -8.30
CA ARG A 34 -3.99 -7.92 -7.27
C ARG A 34 -4.45 -6.86 -6.29
N VAL A 35 -4.11 -5.60 -6.50
CA VAL A 35 -4.64 -4.51 -5.69
C VAL A 35 -6.06 -4.20 -6.14
N ILE A 36 -7.01 -4.23 -5.21
CA ILE A 36 -8.42 -4.00 -5.51
C ILE A 36 -8.72 -2.49 -5.55
N ARG A 37 -8.28 -1.76 -4.53
CA ARG A 37 -8.57 -0.35 -4.38
C ARG A 37 -7.46 0.37 -3.60
N ALA A 38 -7.22 1.63 -3.95
CA ALA A 38 -6.34 2.51 -3.20
C ALA A 38 -7.07 3.82 -2.92
N GLU A 39 -7.20 4.17 -1.65
CA GLU A 39 -7.73 5.45 -1.20
C GLU A 39 -6.58 6.29 -0.66
N ILE A 40 -6.31 7.42 -1.31
CA ILE A 40 -5.18 8.29 -0.99
C ILE A 40 -5.72 9.63 -0.51
N ILE A 41 -5.21 10.09 0.63
CA ILE A 41 -5.52 11.42 1.17
C ILE A 41 -4.22 12.20 1.23
N LEU A 42 -4.20 13.37 0.60
CA LEU A 42 -3.06 14.27 0.57
C LEU A 42 -3.46 15.59 1.21
N GLY A 43 -2.63 16.12 2.08
CA GLY A 43 -3.00 17.35 2.77
C GLY A 43 -1.84 18.06 3.41
N ILE A 44 -2.17 19.14 4.11
CA ILE A 44 -1.22 19.95 4.86
C ILE A 44 -1.60 19.89 6.34
N ASN A 45 -0.59 19.74 7.18
CA ASN A 45 -0.76 19.77 8.62
C ASN A 45 -0.26 21.13 9.15
N SER A 46 -1.18 22.01 9.48
CA SER A 46 -0.89 23.37 9.91
C SER A 46 -0.48 23.49 11.39
N ARG A 47 -0.44 22.39 12.14
CA ARG A 47 -0.17 22.41 13.59
C ARG A 47 1.31 22.56 13.96
N HIS A 48 2.21 22.51 12.99
CA HIS A 48 3.66 22.58 13.23
C HIS A 48 4.22 23.92 12.81
N HIS A 49 3.75 25.01 13.41
CA HIS A 49 4.12 26.38 13.07
C HIS A 49 5.61 26.68 13.27
N SER A 50 6.28 26.00 14.20
CA SER A 50 7.69 26.27 14.50
C SER A 50 8.66 25.70 13.46
N LYS A 51 8.23 24.78 12.60
CA LYS A 51 9.06 24.10 11.60
C LYS A 51 8.58 24.30 10.16
N GLY A 52 7.67 25.25 9.94
CA GLY A 52 7.04 25.45 8.65
C GLY A 52 5.90 24.46 8.39
N ASN A 53 5.35 24.51 7.18
CA ASN A 53 4.25 23.63 6.80
C ASN A 53 4.74 22.21 6.57
N MET A 54 4.07 21.25 7.20
CA MET A 54 4.30 19.84 6.95
C MET A 54 3.16 19.30 6.09
N PHE A 55 3.51 18.57 5.07
CA PHE A 55 2.54 17.87 4.24
C PHE A 55 2.39 16.43 4.71
N PHE A 56 1.22 15.87 4.48
CA PHE A 56 0.98 14.46 4.82
C PHE A 56 0.39 13.70 3.64
N ALA A 57 0.66 12.42 3.59
CA ALA A 57 0.02 11.47 2.69
C ALA A 57 -0.44 10.26 3.48
N GLU A 58 -1.65 9.83 3.21
CA GLU A 58 -2.22 8.61 3.77
C GLU A 58 -2.71 7.74 2.62
N CYS A 59 -2.56 6.44 2.75
CA CYS A 59 -3.09 5.51 1.75
C CYS A 59 -3.64 4.27 2.45
N LYS A 60 -4.90 3.95 2.14
CA LYS A 60 -5.50 2.67 2.46
C LYS A 60 -5.46 1.83 1.18
N LEU A 61 -4.70 0.77 1.21
CA LEU A 61 -4.54 -0.15 0.08
C LEU A 61 -5.29 -1.43 0.38
N GLN A 62 -6.29 -1.72 -0.42
CA GLN A 62 -7.10 -2.92 -0.26
C GLN A 62 -6.65 -4.01 -1.22
N VAL A 63 -6.25 -5.13 -0.68
CA VAL A 63 -5.93 -6.34 -1.43
C VAL A 63 -6.85 -7.47 -0.96
N LEU A 64 -6.86 -8.58 -1.67
CA LEU A 64 -7.69 -9.72 -1.28
C LEU A 64 -7.26 -10.24 0.09
N GLY A 65 -8.20 -10.22 1.04
CA GLY A 65 -7.99 -10.76 2.38
C GLY A 65 -7.31 -9.82 3.37
N LYS A 66 -6.92 -8.60 2.96
CA LYS A 66 -6.25 -7.67 3.87
C LYS A 66 -6.34 -6.22 3.39
N ASP A 67 -6.47 -5.31 4.35
CA ASP A 67 -6.30 -3.88 4.13
C ASP A 67 -4.96 -3.46 4.71
N LEU A 68 -4.19 -2.68 3.94
CA LEU A 68 -2.94 -2.09 4.38
C LEU A 68 -3.12 -0.59 4.52
N PHE A 69 -2.48 0.00 5.50
CA PHE A 69 -2.56 1.43 5.76
C PHE A 69 -1.18 2.02 5.95
N ALA A 70 -0.93 3.17 5.33
CA ALA A 70 0.29 3.95 5.49
C ALA A 70 -0.04 5.42 5.69
N ALA A 71 0.69 6.09 6.57
CA ALA A 71 0.58 7.53 6.78
C ALA A 71 1.96 8.09 7.07
N LYS A 72 2.35 9.14 6.35
CA LYS A 72 3.65 9.80 6.51
C LYS A 72 3.51 11.30 6.40
N ASN A 73 4.31 12.01 7.19
CA ASN A 73 4.47 13.47 7.13
C ASN A 73 5.83 13.79 6.53
N GLU A 74 5.88 14.76 5.65
CA GLU A 74 7.11 15.19 5.00
C GLU A 74 7.08 16.68 4.61
N GLU A 75 8.24 17.22 4.25
CA GLU A 75 8.38 18.62 3.83
C GLU A 75 7.70 18.90 2.48
N THR A 76 7.52 17.88 1.65
CA THR A 76 6.81 18.00 0.37
C THR A 76 5.83 16.85 0.22
N LEU A 77 4.76 17.07 -0.57
CA LEU A 77 3.82 16.01 -0.89
C LEU A 77 4.47 14.87 -1.68
N TYR A 78 5.40 15.19 -2.59
CA TYR A 78 6.10 14.19 -3.38
C TYR A 78 6.89 13.22 -2.50
N LYS A 79 7.60 13.75 -1.50
CA LYS A 79 8.34 12.91 -0.54
C LYS A 79 7.39 12.05 0.30
N ALA A 80 6.28 12.64 0.75
CA ALA A 80 5.29 11.90 1.53
C ALA A 80 4.69 10.75 0.72
N ILE A 81 4.37 10.98 -0.54
CA ILE A 81 3.86 9.95 -1.47
C ILE A 81 4.90 8.83 -1.66
N ASP A 82 6.16 9.20 -1.88
CA ASP A 82 7.24 8.21 -2.02
C ASP A 82 7.38 7.33 -0.78
N LEU A 83 7.31 7.93 0.40
CA LEU A 83 7.44 7.19 1.66
C LEU A 83 6.27 6.22 1.90
N ILE A 84 5.03 6.64 1.62
CA ILE A 84 3.90 5.71 1.78
C ILE A 84 3.97 4.58 0.75
N ARG A 85 4.42 4.88 -0.46
CA ARG A 85 4.61 3.86 -1.51
C ARG A 85 5.64 2.82 -1.08
N ASP A 86 6.79 3.25 -0.60
CA ASP A 86 7.86 2.35 -0.17
C ASP A 86 7.45 1.51 1.04
N TYR A 87 6.75 2.11 1.99
CA TYR A 87 6.22 1.41 3.14
C TYR A 87 5.22 0.32 2.71
N LEU A 88 4.30 0.67 1.82
CA LEU A 88 3.29 -0.28 1.34
C LEU A 88 3.92 -1.41 0.50
N GLU A 89 4.94 -1.11 -0.28
CA GLU A 89 5.70 -2.14 -1.01
C GLU A 89 6.31 -3.16 -0.04
N ALA A 90 6.94 -2.69 1.04
CA ALA A 90 7.51 -3.56 2.06
C ALA A 90 6.44 -4.42 2.75
N GLU A 91 5.28 -3.85 3.05
CA GLU A 91 4.16 -4.58 3.64
C GLU A 91 3.56 -5.61 2.68
N LEU A 92 3.41 -5.27 1.41
CA LEU A 92 2.96 -6.21 0.38
C LEU A 92 3.93 -7.37 0.21
N LYS A 93 5.22 -7.09 0.27
CA LYS A 93 6.27 -8.12 0.19
C LYS A 93 6.16 -9.12 1.35
N LYS A 94 5.95 -8.62 2.56
CA LYS A 94 5.75 -9.48 3.75
C LYS A 94 4.51 -10.34 3.61
N TYR A 95 3.40 -9.75 3.17
CA TYR A 95 2.14 -10.45 2.99
C TYR A 95 2.25 -11.55 1.93
N LYS A 96 2.92 -11.26 0.83
CA LYS A 96 3.18 -12.21 -0.26
C LYS A 96 4.01 -13.40 0.22
N LEU A 97 5.01 -13.17 1.04
CA LEU A 97 5.84 -14.24 1.63
C LEU A 97 5.03 -15.10 2.59
N LYS A 98 4.19 -14.52 3.45
CA LYS A 98 3.31 -15.28 4.35
C LYS A 98 2.35 -16.19 3.59
N GLN A 99 1.77 -15.72 2.50
CA GLN A 99 0.89 -16.52 1.66
C GLN A 99 1.60 -17.72 1.06
N ARG A 100 2.82 -17.53 0.57
CA ARG A 100 3.64 -18.61 0.00
C ARG A 100 3.95 -19.70 1.02
N VAL A 101 4.32 -19.32 2.23
CA VAL A 101 4.59 -20.25 3.34
C VAL A 101 3.35 -21.05 3.68
N THR A 102 2.19 -20.39 3.80
CA THR A 102 0.92 -21.06 4.10
C THR A 102 0.54 -22.07 3.01
N GLU A 103 0.70 -21.72 1.75
CA GLU A 103 0.43 -22.62 0.62
C GLU A 103 1.35 -23.84 0.63
N LYS A 104 2.63 -23.65 0.93
CA LYS A 104 3.59 -24.75 1.06
C LYS A 104 3.25 -25.69 2.20
N GLU A 105 2.87 -25.14 3.35
CA GLU A 105 2.42 -25.93 4.50
C GLU A 105 1.20 -26.77 4.19
N LYS A 106 0.21 -26.18 3.52
CA LYS A 106 -0.99 -26.90 3.07
C LYS A 106 -0.65 -28.04 2.13
N LYS A 107 0.27 -27.83 1.20
CA LYS A 107 0.71 -28.85 0.24
C LYS A 107 1.41 -30.00 0.95
N VAL A 108 2.27 -29.72 1.89
CA VAL A 108 2.97 -30.74 2.70
C VAL A 108 1.96 -31.58 3.50
N ARG A 109 0.97 -30.94 4.14
CA ARG A 109 -0.08 -31.64 4.89
C ARG A 109 -0.91 -32.58 3.99
N ARG A 110 -1.22 -32.18 2.76
CA ARG A 110 -1.94 -33.04 1.80
C ARG A 110 -1.13 -34.27 1.43
N GLN A 111 0.16 -34.10 1.17
CA GLN A 111 1.06 -35.21 0.86
C GLN A 111 1.17 -36.19 2.02
N ALA A 112 1.28 -35.70 3.24
CA ALA A 112 1.31 -36.55 4.44
C ALA A 112 0.03 -37.37 4.59
N LYS A 113 -1.13 -36.79 4.33
CA LYS A 113 -2.42 -37.50 4.38
C LYS A 113 -2.54 -38.59 3.32
N GLU A 114 -2.03 -38.35 2.11
CA GLU A 114 -2.02 -39.35 1.05
C GLU A 114 -1.17 -40.56 1.41
N TYR A 115 -0.02 -40.33 2.06
CA TYR A 115 0.84 -41.43 2.55
C TYR A 115 0.20 -42.24 3.67
N GLU A 116 -0.57 -41.63 4.55
CA GLU A 116 -1.31 -42.32 5.61
C GLU A 116 -2.41 -43.22 5.07
N ILE A 117 -3.04 -42.88 3.96
CA ILE A 117 -4.11 -43.65 3.33
C ILE A 117 -3.59 -44.95 2.67
N GLU A 118 -2.35 -44.93 2.19
CA GLU A 118 -1.71 -46.07 1.56
C GLU A 118 -1.21 -47.13 2.55
N LEU A 119 -1.16 -46.82 3.81
CA LEU A 119 -0.76 -47.73 4.88
C LEU A 119 -1.95 -48.50 5.42
#